data_0bbfd2eeb7a81b9f28a0e3057f4cda4f
#
_entry.id   0bbfd2eeb7a81b9f28a0e3057f4cda4f
#
_cell.length_a   1.000
_cell.length_b   1.000
_cell.length_c   1.000
_cell.angle_alpha   90.00
_cell.angle_beta   90.00
_cell.angle_gamma   90.00
#
_symmetry.space_group_name_H-M   'P 1'
#
loop_
_entity.id
_entity.type
_entity.pdbx_description
1 polymer ?
#
loop_
_entity_poly.entity_id
_entity_poly.type
_entity_poly.pdbx_seq_one_letter_code
_entity_poly.pdbx_strand_id
1 'polypeptide(L)'
;MQLTVLVDNNTLIDKYLTAEPGVCYHLRIDGKTFLFDTGYSDVFLHNAAILGIDVSKIDSVIISHGHNDHTWGLTHLAQYLDRINHPSTKKIKLVAHPNAFQPKYHEDKSIGANLPADSYSTFFERVNQKGVYHLTDNLLFLGEIERNNNFEGRYPIGKTVDCCGHEIDDFVLDDSAIVYTSPTGIVIITGCSHSGICNIVDYAIKITGDKRVRAVIGGFHLLNTETSILNRTSHYFQQLNAEALYPCHCTDLKAKIALASAANIEEVGVGVVLNFK
;
A
#
# COMPACT_ATOMS: atom_id res chain seq x y z
N MET A 1 7.64 -14.82 -4.78
CA MET A 1 6.76 -14.07 -3.86
C MET A 1 5.33 -14.57 -3.98
N GLN A 2 4.62 -14.69 -2.85
CA GLN A 2 3.16 -14.88 -2.81
C GLN A 2 2.53 -13.66 -2.14
N LEU A 3 1.48 -13.12 -2.76
CA LEU A 3 0.65 -12.04 -2.20
C LEU A 3 -0.79 -12.56 -2.04
N THR A 4 -1.39 -12.32 -0.87
CA THR A 4 -2.81 -12.58 -0.59
C THR A 4 -3.49 -11.27 -0.19
N VAL A 5 -4.59 -10.92 -0.84
CA VAL A 5 -5.39 -9.74 -0.51
C VAL A 5 -6.26 -10.04 0.71
N LEU A 6 -6.00 -9.37 1.84
CA LEU A 6 -6.77 -9.49 3.08
C LEU A 6 -7.85 -8.41 3.19
N VAL A 7 -7.59 -7.20 2.64
CA VAL A 7 -8.55 -6.09 2.57
C VAL A 7 -8.46 -5.41 1.22
N ASP A 8 -9.60 -5.19 0.63
CA ASP A 8 -9.88 -4.36 -0.55
C ASP A 8 -11.34 -3.89 -0.48
N ASN A 9 -11.70 -2.91 -1.29
CA ASN A 9 -13.09 -2.41 -1.39
C ASN A 9 -14.06 -3.45 -1.95
N ASN A 10 -13.57 -4.52 -2.56
CA ASN A 10 -14.38 -5.53 -3.25
C ASN A 10 -14.07 -6.95 -2.76
N THR A 11 -15.10 -7.81 -2.82
CA THR A 11 -14.96 -9.27 -2.78
C THR A 11 -15.12 -9.86 -4.17
N LEU A 12 -14.66 -11.08 -4.36
CA LEU A 12 -14.90 -11.84 -5.60
C LEU A 12 -16.18 -12.67 -5.49
N ILE A 13 -16.76 -13.04 -6.66
CA ILE A 13 -17.89 -13.95 -6.75
C ILE A 13 -17.53 -15.27 -6.05
N ASP A 14 -18.47 -15.80 -5.26
CA ASP A 14 -18.33 -17.03 -4.48
C ASP A 14 -17.20 -17.03 -3.42
N LYS A 15 -16.69 -15.86 -3.06
CA LYS A 15 -15.76 -15.66 -1.93
C LYS A 15 -16.52 -15.04 -0.75
N TYR A 16 -16.72 -15.82 0.31
CA TYR A 16 -17.46 -15.39 1.51
C TYR A 16 -16.51 -14.70 2.51
N LEU A 17 -15.89 -13.62 2.04
CA LEU A 17 -14.96 -12.76 2.80
C LEU A 17 -15.56 -11.36 2.94
N THR A 18 -15.04 -10.56 3.86
CA THR A 18 -15.55 -9.21 4.11
C THR A 18 -14.66 -8.18 3.40
N ALA A 19 -15.29 -7.28 2.64
CA ALA A 19 -14.64 -6.11 2.06
C ALA A 19 -14.87 -4.87 2.95
N GLU A 20 -13.92 -3.95 2.92
CA GLU A 20 -14.07 -2.60 3.48
C GLU A 20 -13.22 -1.61 2.66
N PRO A 21 -13.52 -0.30 2.69
CA PRO A 21 -12.59 0.69 2.17
C PRO A 21 -11.25 0.60 2.89
N GLY A 22 -10.18 0.29 2.17
CA GLY A 22 -8.85 0.10 2.72
C GLY A 22 -8.02 -0.92 1.97
N VAL A 23 -6.78 -1.05 2.40
CA VAL A 23 -5.81 -2.02 1.84
C VAL A 23 -5.14 -2.81 2.95
N CYS A 24 -5.06 -4.13 2.77
CA CYS A 24 -4.14 -4.98 3.52
C CYS A 24 -3.73 -6.17 2.65
N TYR A 25 -2.43 -6.31 2.42
CA TYR A 25 -1.87 -7.45 1.70
C TYR A 25 -0.95 -8.26 2.61
N HIS A 26 -1.15 -9.57 2.61
CA HIS A 26 -0.23 -10.51 3.24
C HIS A 26 0.76 -11.02 2.21
N LEU A 27 2.06 -10.87 2.51
CA LEU A 27 3.15 -11.24 1.62
C LEU A 27 4.03 -12.33 2.23
N ARG A 28 4.43 -13.30 1.41
CA ARG A 28 5.42 -14.31 1.77
C ARG A 28 6.55 -14.29 0.75
N ILE A 29 7.76 -13.99 1.20
CA ILE A 29 8.92 -13.84 0.34
C ILE A 29 10.20 -14.11 1.12
N ASP A 30 11.15 -14.82 0.53
CA ASP A 30 12.47 -15.08 1.09
C ASP A 30 12.42 -15.68 2.52
N GLY A 31 11.42 -16.54 2.78
CA GLY A 31 11.19 -17.14 4.09
C GLY A 31 10.63 -16.20 5.16
N LYS A 32 10.33 -14.95 4.81
CA LYS A 32 9.71 -13.94 5.69
C LYS A 32 8.26 -13.66 5.32
N THR A 33 7.55 -13.10 6.28
CA THR A 33 6.12 -12.79 6.17
C THR A 33 5.86 -11.33 6.53
N PHE A 34 5.07 -10.63 5.70
CA PHE A 34 4.79 -9.21 5.85
C PHE A 34 3.29 -8.93 5.76
N LEU A 35 2.84 -7.87 6.45
CA LEU A 35 1.64 -7.14 6.07
C LEU A 35 2.06 -5.83 5.39
N PHE A 36 1.45 -5.53 4.26
CA PHE A 36 1.52 -4.24 3.60
C PHE A 36 0.18 -3.56 3.81
N ASP A 37 0.17 -2.49 4.59
CA ASP A 37 -0.98 -1.83 5.21
C ASP A 37 -1.83 -2.75 6.11
N THR A 38 -2.82 -2.18 6.81
CA THR A 38 -3.62 -2.90 7.81
C THR A 38 -5.12 -2.71 7.65
N GLY A 39 -5.57 -1.96 6.63
CA GLY A 39 -6.98 -1.62 6.48
C GLY A 39 -7.48 -0.60 7.51
N TYR A 40 -8.81 -0.47 7.59
CA TYR A 40 -9.51 0.47 8.45
C TYR A 40 -9.92 -0.15 9.78
N SER A 41 -10.28 -1.43 9.80
CA SER A 41 -10.81 -2.13 10.97
C SER A 41 -10.08 -3.45 11.26
N ASP A 42 -10.72 -4.36 11.98
CA ASP A 42 -10.23 -5.73 12.23
C ASP A 42 -10.60 -6.73 11.11
N VAL A 43 -11.17 -6.28 10.02
CA VAL A 43 -11.60 -7.11 8.88
C VAL A 43 -10.44 -7.96 8.34
N PHE A 44 -9.22 -7.42 8.27
CA PHE A 44 -8.06 -8.19 7.84
C PHE A 44 -7.74 -9.40 8.74
N LEU A 45 -7.96 -9.28 10.07
CA LEU A 45 -7.79 -10.39 11.03
C LEU A 45 -8.85 -11.48 10.80
N HIS A 46 -10.10 -11.07 10.57
CA HIS A 46 -11.19 -11.96 10.27
C HIS A 46 -10.95 -12.74 8.98
N ASN A 47 -10.61 -12.02 7.91
CA ASN A 47 -10.32 -12.63 6.61
C ASN A 47 -9.07 -13.54 6.67
N ALA A 48 -8.02 -13.13 7.39
CA ALA A 48 -6.83 -13.95 7.60
C ALA A 48 -7.17 -15.28 8.28
N ALA A 49 -8.02 -15.24 9.32
CA ALA A 49 -8.46 -16.45 10.02
C ALA A 49 -9.22 -17.41 9.08
N ILE A 50 -10.14 -16.91 8.26
CA ILE A 50 -10.87 -17.73 7.26
C ILE A 50 -9.92 -18.33 6.23
N LEU A 51 -8.90 -17.57 5.81
CA LEU A 51 -7.90 -17.99 4.83
C LEU A 51 -6.78 -18.86 5.42
N GLY A 52 -6.81 -19.15 6.74
CA GLY A 52 -5.80 -19.93 7.43
C GLY A 52 -4.43 -19.24 7.55
N ILE A 53 -4.43 -17.90 7.53
CA ILE A 53 -3.22 -17.08 7.66
C ILE A 53 -3.05 -16.67 9.12
N ASP A 54 -1.90 -17.05 9.71
CA ASP A 54 -1.54 -16.72 11.08
C ASP A 54 -0.78 -15.39 11.13
N VAL A 55 -1.49 -14.31 11.39
CA VAL A 55 -0.93 -12.96 11.47
C VAL A 55 0.00 -12.73 12.68
N SER A 56 0.03 -13.64 13.66
CA SER A 56 0.98 -13.57 14.78
C SER A 56 2.43 -13.89 14.37
N LYS A 57 2.61 -14.44 13.17
CA LYS A 57 3.91 -14.86 12.63
C LYS A 57 4.53 -13.88 11.64
N ILE A 58 3.93 -12.70 11.49
CA ILE A 58 4.51 -11.68 10.60
C ILE A 58 5.83 -11.15 11.17
N ASP A 59 6.79 -10.92 10.28
CA ASP A 59 8.10 -10.34 10.63
C ASP A 59 8.05 -8.82 10.61
N SER A 60 7.24 -8.23 9.72
CA SER A 60 7.10 -6.78 9.61
C SER A 60 5.71 -6.37 9.13
N VAL A 61 5.26 -5.21 9.59
CA VAL A 61 4.18 -4.41 8.99
C VAL A 61 4.84 -3.27 8.23
N ILE A 62 4.39 -3.04 7.01
CA ILE A 62 4.86 -1.96 6.14
C ILE A 62 3.68 -1.05 5.88
N ILE A 63 3.80 0.24 6.17
CA ILE A 63 2.76 1.23 5.94
C ILE A 63 3.12 2.03 4.70
N SER A 64 2.22 2.01 3.72
CA SER A 64 2.36 2.77 2.47
C SER A 64 2.31 4.27 2.72
N HIS A 65 1.32 4.73 3.49
CA HIS A 65 1.13 6.12 3.92
C HIS A 65 0.19 6.19 5.12
N GLY A 66 0.02 7.39 5.68
CA GLY A 66 -0.64 7.58 6.97
C GLY A 66 -2.16 7.74 6.96
N HIS A 67 -2.89 7.46 5.89
CA HIS A 67 -4.35 7.55 5.93
C HIS A 67 -4.98 6.43 6.76
N ASN A 68 -6.17 6.70 7.25
CA ASN A 68 -6.88 5.86 8.21
C ASN A 68 -7.25 4.47 7.68
N ASP A 69 -7.59 4.37 6.42
CA ASP A 69 -7.93 3.13 5.72
C ASP A 69 -6.71 2.24 5.35
N HIS A 70 -5.51 2.68 5.76
CA HIS A 70 -4.25 1.93 5.69
C HIS A 70 -3.65 1.66 7.07
N THR A 71 -4.00 2.47 8.09
CA THR A 71 -3.29 2.48 9.39
C THR A 71 -4.14 2.10 10.60
N TRP A 72 -5.47 2.28 10.56
CA TRP A 72 -6.30 2.06 11.77
C TRP A 72 -6.34 0.61 12.21
N GLY A 73 -6.17 -0.35 11.29
CA GLY A 73 -6.02 -1.76 11.63
C GLY A 73 -4.84 -2.09 12.56
N LEU A 74 -3.82 -1.20 12.65
CA LEU A 74 -2.71 -1.37 13.62
C LEU A 74 -3.18 -1.48 15.06
N THR A 75 -4.21 -0.74 15.45
CA THR A 75 -4.81 -0.82 16.78
C THR A 75 -5.39 -2.21 17.02
N HIS A 76 -6.10 -2.75 16.04
CA HIS A 76 -6.70 -4.07 16.11
C HIS A 76 -5.65 -5.18 16.11
N LEU A 77 -4.56 -5.00 15.36
CA LEU A 77 -3.43 -5.93 15.39
C LEU A 77 -2.76 -5.94 16.78
N ALA A 78 -2.51 -4.77 17.37
CA ALA A 78 -1.94 -4.67 18.72
C ALA A 78 -2.83 -5.35 19.76
N GLN A 79 -4.15 -5.12 19.73
CA GLN A 79 -5.12 -5.78 20.60
C GLN A 79 -5.18 -7.29 20.39
N TYR A 80 -5.04 -7.76 19.15
CA TYR A 80 -4.98 -9.17 18.84
C TYR A 80 -3.72 -9.81 19.43
N LEU A 81 -2.54 -9.18 19.25
CA LEU A 81 -1.26 -9.64 19.79
C LEU A 81 -1.28 -9.69 21.33
N ASP A 82 -1.90 -8.71 21.98
CA ASP A 82 -2.09 -8.70 23.43
C ASP A 82 -2.94 -9.90 23.90
N ARG A 83 -4.09 -10.11 23.27
CA ARG A 83 -5.00 -11.24 23.60
C ARG A 83 -4.36 -12.62 23.48
N ILE A 84 -3.46 -12.81 22.53
CA ILE A 84 -2.76 -14.09 22.37
C ILE A 84 -1.47 -14.20 23.19
N ASN A 85 -1.19 -13.22 24.05
CA ASN A 85 0.04 -13.12 24.83
C ASN A 85 1.30 -13.20 23.93
N HIS A 86 1.31 -12.46 22.82
CA HIS A 86 2.48 -12.41 21.92
C HIS A 86 3.71 -11.92 22.70
N PRO A 87 4.86 -12.60 22.63
CA PRO A 87 6.02 -12.23 23.43
C PRO A 87 6.52 -10.82 23.09
N SER A 88 6.54 -9.91 24.07
CA SER A 88 7.05 -8.53 23.90
C SER A 88 8.55 -8.47 23.56
N THR A 89 9.27 -9.59 23.77
CA THR A 89 10.68 -9.75 23.39
C THR A 89 10.87 -9.98 21.89
N LYS A 90 9.81 -10.40 21.17
CA LYS A 90 9.81 -10.58 19.70
C LYS A 90 8.98 -9.47 19.06
N LYS A 91 9.56 -8.29 18.92
CA LYS A 91 8.88 -7.16 18.27
C LYS A 91 8.80 -7.36 16.77
N ILE A 92 7.64 -6.98 16.22
CA ILE A 92 7.38 -6.90 14.78
C ILE A 92 7.91 -5.55 14.28
N LYS A 93 8.66 -5.52 13.20
CA LYS A 93 9.10 -4.25 12.61
C LYS A 93 7.92 -3.50 12.02
N LEU A 94 7.79 -2.22 12.33
CA LEU A 94 6.82 -1.30 11.73
C LEU A 94 7.57 -0.32 10.83
N VAL A 95 7.62 -0.64 9.54
CA VAL A 95 8.34 0.13 8.52
C VAL A 95 7.40 1.17 7.92
N ALA A 96 7.76 2.44 7.98
CA ALA A 96 6.97 3.53 7.42
C ALA A 96 7.83 4.74 7.11
N HIS A 97 7.33 5.63 6.27
CA HIS A 97 7.90 6.98 6.15
C HIS A 97 7.76 7.73 7.49
N PRO A 98 8.72 8.61 7.88
CA PRO A 98 8.66 9.34 9.15
C PRO A 98 7.35 10.11 9.38
N ASN A 99 6.74 10.63 8.33
CA ASN A 99 5.52 11.44 8.38
C ASN A 99 4.21 10.63 8.35
N ALA A 100 4.27 9.29 8.22
CA ALA A 100 3.05 8.46 8.12
C ALA A 100 2.14 8.53 9.36
N PHE A 101 2.70 8.90 10.51
CA PHE A 101 1.95 9.04 11.77
C PHE A 101 1.72 10.51 12.18
N GLN A 102 1.95 11.46 11.28
CA GLN A 102 1.56 12.85 11.50
C GLN A 102 0.03 12.99 11.37
N PRO A 103 -0.58 13.92 12.11
CA PRO A 103 -2.00 14.23 11.95
C PRO A 103 -2.32 14.62 10.51
N LYS A 104 -3.42 14.07 9.97
CA LYS A 104 -3.91 14.38 8.62
C LYS A 104 -5.40 14.67 8.68
N TYR A 105 -5.83 15.69 7.96
CA TYR A 105 -7.20 16.18 7.99
C TYR A 105 -7.69 16.43 6.56
N HIS A 106 -8.96 16.10 6.32
CA HIS A 106 -9.68 16.51 5.11
C HIS A 106 -10.99 17.15 5.55
N GLU A 107 -11.16 18.42 5.23
CA GLU A 107 -12.21 19.27 5.81
C GLU A 107 -12.15 19.17 7.36
N ASP A 108 -13.28 18.92 8.03
CA ASP A 108 -13.37 18.80 9.49
C ASP A 108 -13.09 17.38 10.02
N LYS A 109 -12.63 16.45 9.17
CA LYS A 109 -12.42 15.05 9.53
C LYS A 109 -10.95 14.73 9.67
N SER A 110 -10.59 14.05 10.76
CA SER A 110 -9.30 13.37 10.86
C SER A 110 -9.29 12.15 9.92
N ILE A 111 -8.32 12.11 9.01
CA ILE A 111 -8.08 11.02 8.08
C ILE A 111 -6.72 10.36 8.29
N GLY A 112 -5.97 10.79 9.30
CA GLY A 112 -4.67 10.25 9.65
C GLY A 112 -4.73 9.01 10.55
N ALA A 113 -3.56 8.49 10.91
CA ALA A 113 -3.42 7.42 11.89
C ALA A 113 -4.09 7.83 13.23
N ASN A 114 -4.83 6.91 13.84
CA ASN A 114 -5.63 7.19 15.04
C ASN A 114 -4.82 7.27 16.34
N LEU A 115 -3.59 6.76 16.34
CA LEU A 115 -2.68 6.82 17.48
C LEU A 115 -1.26 7.18 17.02
N PRO A 116 -0.49 7.88 17.89
CA PRO A 116 0.94 8.06 17.67
C PRO A 116 1.67 6.72 17.57
N ALA A 117 2.71 6.65 16.75
CA ALA A 117 3.46 5.41 16.54
C ALA A 117 4.03 4.78 17.82
N ASP A 118 4.37 5.60 18.82
CA ASP A 118 4.90 5.12 20.10
C ASP A 118 3.86 4.36 20.94
N SER A 119 2.56 4.56 20.68
CA SER A 119 1.47 3.81 21.32
C SER A 119 1.55 2.30 21.03
N TYR A 120 2.25 1.91 20.00
CA TYR A 120 2.41 0.51 19.59
C TYR A 120 3.75 -0.10 20.00
N SER A 121 4.57 0.62 20.78
CA SER A 121 5.96 0.22 21.13
C SER A 121 6.08 -1.09 21.90
N THR A 122 4.99 -1.59 22.52
CA THR A 122 4.98 -2.90 23.18
C THR A 122 5.23 -4.03 22.19
N PHE A 123 4.56 -3.99 21.01
CA PHE A 123 4.59 -5.07 20.02
C PHE A 123 5.44 -4.72 18.80
N PHE A 124 5.65 -3.43 18.53
CA PHE A 124 6.32 -2.99 17.31
C PHE A 124 7.63 -2.27 17.58
N GLU A 125 8.62 -2.57 16.74
CA GLU A 125 9.86 -1.80 16.59
C GLU A 125 9.72 -0.87 15.38
N ARG A 126 9.68 0.44 15.62
CA ARG A 126 9.53 1.43 14.56
C ARG A 126 10.79 1.56 13.73
N VAL A 127 10.64 1.48 12.40
CA VAL A 127 11.69 1.66 11.40
C VAL A 127 11.28 2.79 10.46
N ASN A 128 11.75 4.00 10.76
CA ASN A 128 11.45 5.20 9.96
C ASN A 128 12.36 5.25 8.73
N GLN A 129 11.78 5.22 7.53
CA GLN A 129 12.53 5.20 6.29
C GLN A 129 12.02 6.26 5.32
N LYS A 130 12.83 7.31 5.10
CA LYS A 130 12.57 8.32 4.08
C LYS A 130 13.09 7.88 2.70
N GLY A 131 14.17 7.13 2.67
CA GLY A 131 14.77 6.58 1.46
C GLY A 131 14.47 5.10 1.27
N VAL A 132 15.09 4.51 0.26
CA VAL A 132 14.96 3.08 -0.05
C VAL A 132 15.47 2.22 1.10
N TYR A 133 14.69 1.20 1.47
CA TYR A 133 15.03 0.27 2.53
C TYR A 133 14.84 -1.18 2.08
N HIS A 134 15.88 -2.01 2.26
CA HIS A 134 15.83 -3.43 1.94
C HIS A 134 15.13 -4.22 3.05
N LEU A 135 13.94 -4.73 2.75
CA LEU A 135 13.18 -5.63 3.62
C LEU A 135 13.74 -7.05 3.56
N THR A 136 14.10 -7.49 2.35
CA THR A 136 14.87 -8.70 2.06
C THR A 136 15.84 -8.42 0.91
N ASP A 137 16.54 -9.44 0.42
CA ASP A 137 17.41 -9.32 -0.77
C ASP A 137 16.59 -8.97 -2.02
N ASN A 138 15.32 -9.38 -2.07
CA ASN A 138 14.44 -9.21 -3.24
C ASN A 138 13.23 -8.32 -2.98
N LEU A 139 13.05 -7.74 -1.78
CA LEU A 139 11.93 -6.86 -1.45
C LEU A 139 12.43 -5.52 -0.92
N LEU A 140 12.05 -4.44 -1.57
CA LEU A 140 12.43 -3.07 -1.24
C LEU A 140 11.20 -2.25 -0.84
N PHE A 141 11.32 -1.43 0.21
CA PHE A 141 10.45 -0.29 0.46
C PHE A 141 11.06 0.94 -0.21
N LEU A 142 10.28 1.68 -0.99
CA LEU A 142 10.81 2.74 -1.84
C LEU A 142 11.07 4.06 -1.09
N GLY A 143 10.40 4.28 0.05
CA GLY A 143 10.46 5.56 0.76
C GLY A 143 9.70 6.66 0.03
N GLU A 144 10.16 7.90 0.13
CA GLU A 144 9.56 9.06 -0.53
C GLU A 144 9.73 8.97 -2.05
N ILE A 145 8.62 9.02 -2.78
CA ILE A 145 8.58 8.86 -4.24
C ILE A 145 8.89 10.18 -4.93
N GLU A 146 9.81 10.16 -5.88
CA GLU A 146 10.08 11.31 -6.76
C GLU A 146 8.88 11.59 -7.69
N ARG A 147 8.44 12.86 -7.76
CA ARG A 147 7.29 13.29 -8.57
C ARG A 147 7.78 14.05 -9.81
N ASN A 148 8.17 13.30 -10.83
CA ASN A 148 8.83 13.83 -12.01
C ASN A 148 7.86 14.24 -13.13
N ASN A 149 6.69 13.59 -13.25
CA ASN A 149 5.72 13.99 -14.25
C ASN A 149 4.91 15.23 -13.80
N ASN A 150 4.19 15.88 -14.72
CA ASN A 150 3.48 17.14 -14.48
C ASN A 150 1.97 16.96 -14.34
N PHE A 151 1.45 15.77 -14.10
CA PHE A 151 0.01 15.50 -14.03
C PHE A 151 -0.45 14.69 -12.82
N GLU A 152 0.45 14.01 -12.11
CA GLU A 152 0.12 13.25 -10.91
C GLU A 152 0.76 13.88 -9.67
N GLY A 153 0.13 13.69 -8.51
CA GLY A 153 0.67 14.13 -7.22
C GLY A 153 0.88 15.64 -7.09
N ARG A 154 0.07 16.47 -7.76
CA ARG A 154 0.25 17.92 -7.85
C ARG A 154 -0.62 18.73 -6.90
N TYR A 155 -1.64 18.12 -6.33
CA TYR A 155 -2.59 18.77 -5.45
C TYR A 155 -2.57 18.14 -4.06
N PRO A 156 -2.76 18.94 -3.00
CA PRO A 156 -2.88 18.41 -1.65
C PRO A 156 -4.18 17.61 -1.51
N ILE A 157 -4.15 16.58 -0.66
CA ILE A 157 -5.34 15.78 -0.32
C ILE A 157 -6.09 16.38 0.87
N GLY A 158 -5.45 17.26 1.61
CA GLY A 158 -6.02 17.88 2.79
C GLY A 158 -4.95 18.69 3.51
N LYS A 159 -4.93 18.58 4.83
CA LYS A 159 -4.01 19.31 5.71
C LYS A 159 -3.24 18.35 6.62
N THR A 160 -2.04 18.76 6.96
CA THR A 160 -1.19 18.12 7.98
C THR A 160 -0.52 19.17 8.84
N VAL A 161 0.35 18.77 9.73
CA VAL A 161 1.13 19.70 10.57
C VAL A 161 2.61 19.61 10.27
N ASP A 162 3.30 20.76 10.28
CA ASP A 162 4.76 20.81 10.17
C ASP A 162 5.45 20.44 11.49
N CYS A 163 6.77 20.47 11.53
CA CYS A 163 7.57 20.21 12.73
C CYS A 163 7.33 21.21 13.88
N CYS A 164 6.74 22.36 13.60
CA CYS A 164 6.40 23.40 14.57
C CYS A 164 4.95 23.34 15.03
N GLY A 165 4.14 22.41 14.48
CA GLY A 165 2.72 22.26 14.76
C GLY A 165 1.81 23.20 13.96
N HIS A 166 2.31 23.89 12.93
CA HIS A 166 1.49 24.71 12.05
C HIS A 166 0.81 23.84 11.01
N GLU A 167 -0.47 24.17 10.73
CA GLU A 167 -1.23 23.52 9.67
C GLU A 167 -0.67 23.93 8.31
N ILE A 168 -0.41 22.93 7.45
CA ILE A 168 0.08 23.08 6.08
C ILE A 168 -0.70 22.16 5.14
N ASP A 169 -0.61 22.40 3.84
CA ASP A 169 -1.16 21.51 2.81
C ASP A 169 -0.48 20.13 2.86
N ASP A 170 -1.30 19.07 2.86
CA ASP A 170 -0.79 17.70 2.84
C ASP A 170 -0.70 17.17 1.40
N PHE A 171 0.51 17.13 0.88
CA PHE A 171 0.82 16.49 -0.40
C PHE A 171 1.08 14.98 -0.26
N VAL A 172 0.85 14.41 0.91
CA VAL A 172 1.08 12.99 1.22
C VAL A 172 2.48 12.56 0.78
N LEU A 173 3.52 13.28 1.27
CA LEU A 173 4.93 12.97 0.96
C LEU A 173 5.39 11.64 1.56
N ASP A 174 4.61 11.10 2.48
CA ASP A 174 4.79 9.78 3.08
C ASP A 174 4.28 8.64 2.20
N ASP A 175 3.61 8.93 1.07
CA ASP A 175 3.14 7.91 0.12
C ASP A 175 4.33 7.13 -0.48
N SER A 176 4.27 5.82 -0.34
CA SER A 176 5.33 4.91 -0.72
C SER A 176 4.75 3.61 -1.29
N ALA A 177 5.63 2.80 -1.85
CA ALA A 177 5.33 1.49 -2.39
C ALA A 177 6.44 0.49 -2.03
N ILE A 178 6.19 -0.78 -2.28
CA ILE A 178 7.23 -1.81 -2.24
C ILE A 178 7.44 -2.39 -3.64
N VAL A 179 8.66 -2.82 -3.90
CA VAL A 179 9.01 -3.49 -5.16
C VAL A 179 9.69 -4.82 -4.87
N TYR A 180 9.15 -5.87 -5.50
CA TYR A 180 9.76 -7.20 -5.53
C TYR A 180 10.55 -7.35 -6.81
N THR A 181 11.80 -7.76 -6.68
CA THR A 181 12.69 -8.06 -7.80
C THR A 181 12.78 -9.56 -8.03
N SER A 182 12.67 -9.99 -9.28
CA SER A 182 12.83 -11.39 -9.68
C SER A 182 13.67 -11.51 -10.95
N PRO A 183 14.15 -12.70 -11.30
CA PRO A 183 14.90 -12.92 -12.54
C PRO A 183 14.10 -12.55 -13.81
N THR A 184 12.78 -12.54 -13.73
CA THR A 184 11.88 -12.25 -14.85
C THR A 184 11.37 -10.80 -14.91
N GLY A 185 11.71 -9.98 -13.91
CA GLY A 185 11.31 -8.57 -13.82
C GLY A 185 10.78 -8.18 -12.44
N ILE A 186 10.23 -6.97 -12.34
CA ILE A 186 9.78 -6.39 -11.07
C ILE A 186 8.25 -6.46 -10.91
N VAL A 187 7.81 -6.58 -9.66
CA VAL A 187 6.41 -6.44 -9.25
C VAL A 187 6.32 -5.27 -8.28
N ILE A 188 5.46 -4.31 -8.58
CA ILE A 188 5.26 -3.09 -7.80
C ILE A 188 3.94 -3.20 -7.05
N ILE A 189 3.97 -2.95 -5.73
CA ILE A 189 2.80 -3.04 -4.86
C ILE A 189 2.65 -1.69 -4.16
N THR A 190 1.49 -1.06 -4.31
CA THR A 190 1.20 0.28 -3.77
C THR A 190 -0.04 0.27 -2.88
N GLY A 191 -0.16 1.28 -2.00
CA GLY A 191 -1.39 1.56 -1.25
C GLY A 191 -2.39 2.35 -2.09
N CYS A 192 -2.29 3.70 -2.04
CA CYS A 192 -3.16 4.62 -2.80
C CYS A 192 -2.51 5.28 -4.01
N SER A 193 -1.19 5.38 -4.07
CA SER A 193 -0.46 6.11 -5.13
C SER A 193 -0.76 7.62 -5.16
N HIS A 194 -0.76 8.28 -4.00
CA HIS A 194 -0.93 9.75 -3.93
C HIS A 194 0.21 10.52 -4.61
N SER A 195 1.40 9.94 -4.69
CA SER A 195 2.52 10.48 -5.46
C SER A 195 2.34 10.33 -6.98
N GLY A 196 1.35 9.56 -7.40
CA GLY A 196 1.05 9.22 -8.79
C GLY A 196 1.57 7.85 -9.17
N ILE A 197 0.72 7.02 -9.77
CA ILE A 197 1.08 5.64 -10.11
C ILE A 197 2.20 5.58 -11.15
N CYS A 198 2.24 6.50 -12.13
CA CYS A 198 3.31 6.54 -13.11
C CYS A 198 4.64 6.96 -12.46
N ASN A 199 4.61 7.93 -11.52
CA ASN A 199 5.80 8.32 -10.75
C ASN A 199 6.34 7.15 -9.91
N ILE A 200 5.46 6.37 -9.27
CA ILE A 200 5.86 5.18 -8.49
C ILE A 200 6.56 4.15 -9.39
N VAL A 201 5.99 3.86 -10.56
CA VAL A 201 6.56 2.90 -11.50
C VAL A 201 7.91 3.37 -12.03
N ASP A 202 8.02 4.63 -12.44
CA ASP A 202 9.29 5.22 -12.91
C ASP A 202 10.35 5.18 -11.82
N TYR A 203 9.96 5.47 -10.56
CA TYR A 203 10.89 5.43 -9.43
C TYR A 203 11.32 3.99 -9.11
N ALA A 204 10.40 3.02 -9.14
CA ALA A 204 10.72 1.60 -8.97
C ALA A 204 11.72 1.11 -10.03
N ILE A 205 11.50 1.46 -11.30
CA ILE A 205 12.42 1.16 -12.42
C ILE A 205 13.79 1.81 -12.20
N LYS A 206 13.81 3.08 -11.77
CA LYS A 206 15.06 3.80 -11.47
C LYS A 206 15.87 3.12 -10.36
N ILE A 207 15.20 2.73 -9.27
CA ILE A 207 15.87 2.12 -8.10
C ILE A 207 16.35 0.71 -8.40
N THR A 208 15.58 -0.10 -9.12
CA THR A 208 15.94 -1.48 -9.43
C THR A 208 16.85 -1.62 -10.66
N GLY A 209 16.81 -0.64 -11.55
CA GLY A 209 17.48 -0.70 -12.86
C GLY A 209 16.79 -1.66 -13.84
N ASP A 210 15.67 -2.30 -13.47
CA ASP A 210 14.94 -3.26 -14.31
C ASP A 210 13.68 -2.62 -14.89
N LYS A 211 13.58 -2.59 -16.23
CA LYS A 211 12.44 -2.03 -16.97
C LYS A 211 11.34 -3.05 -17.24
N ARG A 212 11.56 -4.33 -16.93
CA ARG A 212 10.60 -5.40 -17.15
C ARG A 212 9.58 -5.40 -16.00
N VAL A 213 8.46 -4.72 -16.18
CA VAL A 213 7.39 -4.65 -15.17
C VAL A 213 6.42 -5.81 -15.39
N ARG A 214 6.41 -6.78 -14.47
CA ARG A 214 5.50 -7.94 -14.51
C ARG A 214 4.11 -7.59 -14.00
N ALA A 215 4.04 -6.85 -12.90
CA ALA A 215 2.76 -6.46 -12.33
C ALA A 215 2.86 -5.13 -11.59
N VAL A 216 1.75 -4.38 -11.60
CA VAL A 216 1.50 -3.24 -10.72
C VAL A 216 0.19 -3.49 -9.99
N ILE A 217 0.23 -3.53 -8.63
CA ILE A 217 -0.88 -3.97 -7.79
C ILE A 217 -1.19 -2.89 -6.76
N GLY A 218 -2.48 -2.53 -6.59
CA GLY A 218 -2.94 -1.62 -5.55
C GLY A 218 -3.87 -0.51 -6.05
N GLY A 219 -4.07 0.50 -5.23
CA GLY A 219 -4.82 1.70 -5.57
C GLY A 219 -4.00 2.64 -6.47
N PHE A 220 -4.59 3.08 -7.58
CA PHE A 220 -3.92 3.97 -8.53
C PHE A 220 -4.34 5.44 -8.34
N HIS A 221 -5.13 5.72 -7.31
CA HIS A 221 -5.69 7.05 -7.00
C HIS A 221 -6.45 7.69 -8.18
N LEU A 222 -7.18 6.86 -8.92
CA LEU A 222 -7.96 7.26 -10.09
C LEU A 222 -9.46 7.17 -9.75
N LEU A 223 -9.92 7.97 -8.79
CA LEU A 223 -11.31 8.10 -8.36
C LEU A 223 -11.85 9.45 -8.85
N ASN A 224 -12.93 9.43 -9.63
CA ASN A 224 -13.53 10.64 -10.25
C ASN A 224 -12.51 11.50 -11.03
N THR A 225 -11.49 10.87 -11.58
CA THR A 225 -10.36 11.53 -12.22
C THR A 225 -10.78 12.16 -13.57
N GLU A 226 -10.21 13.32 -13.89
CA GLU A 226 -10.40 13.98 -15.17
C GLU A 226 -9.96 13.08 -16.34
N THR A 227 -10.71 13.14 -17.44
CA THR A 227 -10.42 12.33 -18.64
C THR A 227 -9.01 12.59 -19.20
N SER A 228 -8.52 13.82 -19.07
CA SER A 228 -7.15 14.21 -19.49
C SER A 228 -6.07 13.40 -18.73
N ILE A 229 -6.22 13.24 -17.43
CA ILE A 229 -5.31 12.47 -16.57
C ILE A 229 -5.45 10.98 -16.89
N LEU A 230 -6.69 10.45 -17.00
CA LEU A 230 -6.92 9.05 -17.36
C LEU A 230 -6.27 8.69 -18.71
N ASN A 231 -6.40 9.56 -19.72
CA ASN A 231 -5.78 9.33 -21.03
C ASN A 231 -4.25 9.29 -20.94
N ARG A 232 -3.64 10.17 -20.15
CA ARG A 232 -2.18 10.21 -19.95
C ARG A 232 -1.70 8.98 -19.21
N THR A 233 -2.38 8.57 -18.16
CA THR A 233 -2.06 7.36 -17.41
C THR A 233 -2.22 6.11 -18.28
N SER A 234 -3.30 6.01 -19.06
CA SER A 234 -3.52 4.90 -20.00
C SER A 234 -2.41 4.84 -21.07
N HIS A 235 -2.04 6.00 -21.63
CA HIS A 235 -0.95 6.08 -22.60
C HIS A 235 0.40 5.64 -22.01
N TYR A 236 0.67 6.05 -20.77
CA TYR A 236 1.87 5.62 -20.03
C TYR A 236 1.93 4.10 -19.91
N PHE A 237 0.86 3.45 -19.44
CA PHE A 237 0.83 1.98 -19.31
C PHE A 237 0.86 1.25 -20.63
N GLN A 238 0.30 1.81 -21.70
CA GLN A 238 0.42 1.28 -23.06
C GLN A 238 1.89 1.24 -23.50
N GLN A 239 2.67 2.30 -23.21
CA GLN A 239 4.09 2.37 -23.55
C GLN A 239 4.95 1.47 -22.65
N LEU A 240 4.59 1.37 -21.36
CA LEU A 240 5.31 0.55 -20.37
C LEU A 240 5.24 -0.94 -20.72
N ASN A 241 4.13 -1.39 -21.32
CA ASN A 241 3.89 -2.78 -21.68
C ASN A 241 4.09 -3.75 -20.51
N ALA A 242 3.52 -3.42 -19.33
CA ALA A 242 3.50 -4.31 -18.19
C ALA A 242 2.74 -5.61 -18.52
N GLU A 243 3.13 -6.75 -17.94
CA GLU A 243 2.44 -8.03 -18.19
C GLU A 243 1.00 -8.00 -17.66
N ALA A 244 0.78 -7.40 -16.47
CA ALA A 244 -0.56 -7.24 -15.89
C ALA A 244 -0.64 -6.03 -14.93
N LEU A 245 -1.82 -5.39 -14.89
CA LEU A 245 -2.17 -4.39 -13.89
C LEU A 245 -3.32 -4.93 -13.03
N TYR A 246 -3.21 -4.71 -11.72
CA TYR A 246 -4.19 -5.11 -10.72
C TYR A 246 -4.74 -3.87 -9.98
N PRO A 247 -5.44 -2.94 -10.69
CA PRO A 247 -5.96 -1.72 -10.08
C PRO A 247 -7.14 -2.03 -9.16
N CYS A 248 -7.06 -1.59 -7.92
CA CYS A 248 -8.09 -1.84 -6.90
C CYS A 248 -8.26 -0.63 -5.97
N HIS A 249 -8.94 -0.82 -4.86
CA HIS A 249 -9.12 0.16 -3.78
C HIS A 249 -9.61 1.54 -4.29
N CYS A 250 -8.77 2.55 -4.36
CA CYS A 250 -9.08 3.92 -4.80
C CYS A 250 -9.02 4.09 -6.34
N THR A 251 -9.36 3.05 -7.11
CA THR A 251 -9.44 3.06 -8.57
C THR A 251 -10.86 2.70 -9.01
N ASP A 252 -11.60 3.66 -9.54
CA ASP A 252 -13.00 3.46 -9.92
C ASP A 252 -13.17 2.63 -11.22
N LEU A 253 -14.42 2.22 -11.49
CA LEU A 253 -14.75 1.44 -12.69
C LEU A 253 -14.42 2.19 -13.98
N LYS A 254 -14.65 3.51 -14.03
CA LYS A 254 -14.34 4.35 -15.20
C LYS A 254 -12.84 4.32 -15.51
N ALA A 255 -12.01 4.42 -14.48
CA ALA A 255 -10.56 4.32 -14.61
C ALA A 255 -10.11 2.92 -15.05
N LYS A 256 -10.67 1.85 -14.46
CA LYS A 256 -10.38 0.47 -14.87
C LYS A 256 -10.73 0.21 -16.34
N ILE A 257 -11.89 0.70 -16.82
CA ILE A 257 -12.28 0.60 -18.23
C ILE A 257 -11.31 1.34 -19.15
N ALA A 258 -10.90 2.56 -18.76
CA ALA A 258 -9.92 3.33 -19.52
C ALA A 258 -8.56 2.62 -19.60
N LEU A 259 -8.07 2.08 -18.50
CA LEU A 259 -6.82 1.32 -18.45
C LEU A 259 -6.89 0.02 -19.24
N ALA A 260 -8.04 -0.68 -19.25
CA ALA A 260 -8.22 -1.93 -19.99
C ALA A 260 -8.08 -1.77 -21.52
N SER A 261 -8.24 -0.55 -22.03
CA SER A 261 -7.97 -0.25 -23.46
C SER A 261 -6.47 -0.18 -23.78
N ALA A 262 -5.63 -0.06 -22.80
CA ALA A 262 -4.19 0.23 -22.94
C ALA A 262 -3.28 -0.87 -22.37
N ALA A 263 -3.78 -1.69 -21.44
CA ALA A 263 -3.02 -2.72 -20.75
C ALA A 263 -3.89 -3.91 -20.33
N ASN A 264 -3.25 -5.02 -20.00
CA ASN A 264 -3.94 -6.19 -19.42
C ASN A 264 -4.35 -5.86 -17.98
N ILE A 265 -5.66 -5.80 -17.71
CA ILE A 265 -6.24 -5.55 -16.40
C ILE A 265 -6.77 -6.84 -15.81
N GLU A 266 -6.36 -7.14 -14.60
CA GLU A 266 -6.80 -8.32 -13.85
C GLU A 266 -7.71 -7.91 -12.69
N GLU A 267 -8.65 -8.77 -12.34
CA GLU A 267 -9.57 -8.51 -11.24
C GLU A 267 -8.90 -8.69 -9.89
N VAL A 268 -9.19 -7.77 -8.95
CA VAL A 268 -8.73 -7.82 -7.56
C VAL A 268 -9.93 -7.76 -6.63
N GLY A 269 -9.83 -8.51 -5.55
CA GLY A 269 -10.76 -8.50 -4.43
C GLY A 269 -10.21 -9.33 -3.28
N VAL A 270 -10.85 -9.24 -2.12
CA VAL A 270 -10.44 -9.98 -0.93
C VAL A 270 -10.37 -11.48 -1.22
N GLY A 271 -9.28 -12.11 -0.82
CA GLY A 271 -9.02 -13.55 -1.04
C GLY A 271 -8.31 -13.87 -2.36
N VAL A 272 -7.97 -12.88 -3.21
CA VAL A 272 -7.08 -13.11 -4.35
C VAL A 272 -5.70 -13.51 -3.86
N VAL A 273 -5.12 -14.54 -4.51
CA VAL A 273 -3.75 -15.01 -4.25
C VAL A 273 -2.96 -14.95 -5.55
N LEU A 274 -1.92 -14.12 -5.54
CA LEU A 274 -1.00 -13.94 -6.68
C LEU A 274 0.35 -14.59 -6.34
N ASN A 275 0.91 -15.31 -7.32
CA ASN A 275 2.20 -15.99 -7.17
C ASN A 275 3.17 -15.50 -8.25
N PHE A 276 4.28 -14.90 -7.82
CA PHE A 276 5.35 -14.42 -8.68
C PHE A 276 6.61 -15.23 -8.41
N LYS A 277 7.04 -15.97 -9.43
CA LYS A 277 8.26 -16.79 -9.39
C LYS A 277 9.43 -16.03 -9.98
#